data_a110a7f4f4db3f5764b6fe39fbc6979a
#
_entry.id   a110a7f4f4db3f5764b6fe39fbc6979a
#
_cell.length_a   1.000
_cell.length_b   1.000
_cell.length_c   1.000
_cell.angle_alpha   90.00
_cell.angle_beta   90.00
_cell.angle_gamma   90.00
#
_symmetry.space_group_name_H-M   'P 1'
#
loop_
_entity.id
_entity.type
_entity.pdbx_description
1 polymer ?
#
loop_
_entity_poly.entity_id
_entity_poly.type
_entity_poly.pdbx_seq_one_letter_code
_entity_poly.pdbx_strand_id
1 'polypeptide(L)'
;MAYWLFKQEPSAYNYSDLEEEKETVWDGVSNNLALKHLRNVKRGDKVFFYHSGDEKRIVGIMEVASAGSGLDGAPVVKVKPLARLDRPVPLDMIRSDESFLSWELLRISRLSVMPVPAELWAKILKMSKR
;
A
#
# COMPACT_ATOMS: atom_id res chain seq x y z
N MET A 1 -0.49 13.93 -8.08
CA MET A 1 -0.47 12.98 -6.95
C MET A 1 -0.64 11.57 -7.48
N ALA A 2 0.19 10.67 -7.00
CA ALA A 2 0.11 9.27 -7.36
C ALA A 2 -0.50 8.44 -6.24
N TYR A 3 -0.94 7.24 -6.58
CA TYR A 3 -1.53 6.29 -5.65
C TYR A 3 -0.72 5.00 -5.66
N TRP A 4 -0.57 4.41 -4.49
CA TRP A 4 0.24 3.20 -4.29
C TRP A 4 -0.46 2.22 -3.38
N LEU A 5 0.01 0.98 -3.39
CA LEU A 5 -0.39 -0.02 -2.40
C LEU A 5 0.90 -0.61 -1.82
N PHE A 6 1.01 -0.60 -0.50
CA PHE A 6 2.11 -1.21 0.24
C PHE A 6 1.58 -2.37 1.05
N LYS A 7 2.27 -3.52 0.97
CA LYS A 7 1.90 -4.72 1.71
C LYS A 7 2.75 -4.89 2.94
N GLN A 8 2.14 -5.37 4.02
CA GLN A 8 2.84 -5.77 5.22
C GLN A 8 2.14 -6.95 5.88
N GLU A 9 2.91 -7.87 6.43
CA GLU A 9 2.37 -8.96 7.23
C GLU A 9 1.86 -8.40 8.56
N PRO A 10 0.56 -8.54 8.90
CA PRO A 10 0.01 -7.88 10.09
C PRO A 10 0.60 -8.38 11.41
N SER A 11 1.14 -9.60 11.45
CA SER A 11 1.83 -10.07 12.66
C SER A 11 3.16 -9.38 12.88
N ALA A 12 3.77 -8.83 11.81
CA ALA A 12 5.01 -8.08 11.91
C ALA A 12 4.74 -6.59 12.13
N TYR A 13 3.78 -6.03 11.39
CA TYR A 13 3.43 -4.62 11.49
C TYR A 13 2.04 -4.39 10.88
N ASN A 14 1.08 -3.98 11.71
CA ASN A 14 -0.29 -3.78 11.25
C ASN A 14 -0.70 -2.30 11.28
N TYR A 15 -1.89 -2.01 10.80
CA TYR A 15 -2.37 -0.63 10.73
C TYR A 15 -2.52 0.00 12.12
N SER A 16 -2.87 -0.79 13.14
CA SER A 16 -2.94 -0.29 14.51
C SER A 16 -1.57 0.14 15.03
N ASP A 17 -0.51 -0.58 14.65
CA ASP A 17 0.85 -0.21 15.01
C ASP A 17 1.21 1.14 14.41
N LEU A 18 0.83 1.36 13.14
CA LEU A 18 1.05 2.65 12.47
C LEU A 18 0.28 3.77 13.16
N GLU A 19 -0.96 3.51 13.55
CA GLU A 19 -1.77 4.51 14.26
C GLU A 19 -1.14 4.91 15.59
N GLU A 20 -0.56 3.97 16.31
CA GLU A 20 0.14 4.23 17.57
C GLU A 20 1.41 5.03 17.35
N GLU A 21 2.20 4.65 16.35
CA GLU A 21 3.46 5.34 16.04
C GLU A 21 3.25 6.71 15.39
N LYS A 22 2.14 6.89 14.71
CA LYS A 22 1.76 8.11 13.97
C LYS A 22 2.59 8.37 12.73
N GLU A 23 3.77 7.79 12.60
CA GLU A 23 4.63 7.88 11.43
C GLU A 23 5.66 6.77 11.50
N THR A 24 6.00 6.19 10.37
CA THR A 24 7.05 5.17 10.30
C THR A 24 7.80 5.23 8.98
N VAL A 25 9.04 4.76 9.00
CA VAL A 25 9.81 4.51 7.79
C VAL A 25 9.35 3.17 7.21
N TRP A 26 8.97 3.16 5.94
CA TRP A 26 8.60 1.92 5.26
C TRP A 26 9.86 1.20 4.84
N ASP A 27 10.19 0.13 5.52
CA ASP A 27 11.43 -0.63 5.30
C ASP A 27 11.13 -2.10 5.02
N GLY A 28 12.18 -2.91 4.96
CA GLY A 28 12.04 -4.34 4.70
C GLY A 28 11.76 -4.69 3.24
N VAL A 29 11.84 -3.72 2.34
CA VAL A 29 11.60 -3.94 0.91
C VAL A 29 12.90 -4.39 0.26
N SER A 30 12.93 -5.61 -0.29
CA SER A 30 14.12 -6.18 -0.91
C SER A 30 13.95 -6.54 -2.38
N ASN A 31 12.71 -6.72 -2.84
CA ASN A 31 12.43 -7.04 -4.24
C ASN A 31 12.79 -5.85 -5.13
N ASN A 32 13.52 -6.10 -6.23
CA ASN A 32 14.01 -5.02 -7.10
C ASN A 32 12.89 -4.19 -7.73
N LEU A 33 11.82 -4.81 -8.15
CA LEU A 33 10.68 -4.08 -8.73
C LEU A 33 9.98 -3.23 -7.67
N ALA A 34 9.80 -3.77 -6.46
CA ALA A 34 9.22 -3.02 -5.35
C ALA A 34 10.10 -1.81 -4.99
N LEU A 35 11.42 -1.99 -4.96
CA LEU A 35 12.34 -0.88 -4.71
C LEU A 35 12.27 0.18 -5.82
N LYS A 36 12.15 -0.26 -7.08
CA LYS A 36 11.97 0.66 -8.19
C LYS A 36 10.71 1.50 -8.02
N HIS A 37 9.60 0.88 -7.64
CA HIS A 37 8.37 1.59 -7.36
C HIS A 37 8.54 2.55 -6.18
N LEU A 38 9.19 2.08 -5.11
CA LEU A 38 9.39 2.89 -3.91
C LEU A 38 10.20 4.17 -4.21
N ARG A 39 11.15 4.10 -5.16
CA ARG A 39 11.93 5.26 -5.61
C ARG A 39 11.08 6.31 -6.32
N ASN A 40 9.93 5.92 -6.86
CA ASN A 40 9.02 6.82 -7.57
C ASN A 40 7.94 7.43 -6.67
N VAL A 41 7.85 6.99 -5.43
CA VAL A 41 6.90 7.54 -4.46
C VAL A 41 7.32 8.94 -4.07
N LYS A 42 6.36 9.85 -3.96
CA LYS A 42 6.61 11.25 -3.62
C LYS A 42 5.79 11.69 -2.42
N ARG A 43 6.31 12.69 -1.72
CA ARG A 43 5.60 13.32 -0.61
C ARG A 43 4.18 13.73 -1.05
N GLY A 44 3.21 13.42 -0.22
CA GLY A 44 1.80 13.72 -0.50
C GLY A 44 1.04 12.63 -1.23
N ASP A 45 1.75 11.63 -1.78
CA ASP A 45 1.08 10.50 -2.42
C ASP A 45 0.24 9.73 -1.40
N LYS A 46 -0.83 9.10 -1.87
CA LYS A 46 -1.71 8.29 -1.04
C LYS A 46 -1.40 6.81 -1.25
N VAL A 47 -1.51 6.04 -0.19
CA VAL A 47 -1.09 4.63 -0.18
C VAL A 47 -2.15 3.79 0.51
N PHE A 48 -2.59 2.71 -0.15
CA PHE A 48 -3.38 1.69 0.53
C PHE A 48 -2.46 0.80 1.38
N PHE A 49 -2.86 0.56 2.62
CA PHE A 49 -2.18 -0.39 3.50
C PHE A 49 -2.86 -1.75 3.36
N TYR A 50 -2.12 -2.72 2.86
CA TYR A 50 -2.62 -4.07 2.63
C TYR A 50 -2.02 -5.02 3.66
N HIS A 51 -2.88 -5.73 4.40
CA HIS A 51 -2.45 -6.80 5.29
C HIS A 51 -2.31 -8.08 4.47
N SER A 52 -1.08 -8.58 4.36
CA SER A 52 -0.79 -9.82 3.63
C SER A 52 -0.96 -11.05 4.53
N GLY A 53 -0.37 -12.16 4.15
CA GLY A 53 -0.48 -13.40 4.93
C GLY A 53 -1.88 -13.99 4.86
N ASP A 54 -2.46 -14.28 5.99
CA ASP A 54 -3.78 -14.91 6.06
C ASP A 54 -4.93 -13.92 5.86
N GLU A 55 -4.70 -12.63 6.13
CA GLU A 55 -5.78 -11.63 6.00
C GLU A 55 -6.11 -11.29 4.55
N LYS A 56 -5.11 -10.98 3.75
CA LYS A 56 -5.25 -10.65 2.31
C LYS A 56 -6.33 -9.61 2.04
N ARG A 57 -6.18 -8.42 2.63
CA ARG A 57 -7.16 -7.35 2.48
C ARG A 57 -6.55 -5.97 2.66
N ILE A 58 -7.15 -4.97 2.01
CA ILE A 58 -6.79 -3.57 2.18
C ILE A 58 -7.55 -3.05 3.39
N VAL A 59 -6.85 -2.44 4.35
CA VAL A 59 -7.46 -2.05 5.64
C VAL A 59 -7.50 -0.55 5.87
N GLY A 60 -6.63 0.22 5.21
CA GLY A 60 -6.57 1.64 5.48
C GLY A 60 -5.80 2.41 4.43
N ILE A 61 -5.72 3.71 4.64
CA ILE A 61 -5.03 4.64 3.75
C ILE A 61 -3.94 5.32 4.55
N MET A 62 -2.76 5.44 3.93
CA MET A 62 -1.63 6.21 4.44
C MET A 62 -1.36 7.39 3.51
N GLU A 63 -0.63 8.36 4.03
CA GLU A 63 -0.08 9.44 3.22
C GLU A 63 1.43 9.43 3.34
N VAL A 64 2.12 9.68 2.23
CA VAL A 64 3.58 9.77 2.23
C VAL A 64 3.98 11.09 2.89
N ALA A 65 4.61 10.99 4.06
CA ALA A 65 5.07 12.17 4.81
C ALA A 65 6.37 12.72 4.26
N SER A 66 7.27 11.84 3.79
CA SER A 66 8.50 12.23 3.13
C SER A 66 9.02 11.09 2.26
N ALA A 67 9.79 11.46 1.24
CA ALA A 67 10.39 10.49 0.34
C ALA A 67 11.75 11.01 -0.10
N GLY A 68 12.76 10.15 -0.10
CA GLY A 68 14.12 10.52 -0.47
C GLY A 68 15.01 9.29 -0.54
N SER A 69 16.31 9.50 -0.44
CA SER A 69 17.31 8.42 -0.48
C SER A 69 18.16 8.46 0.77
N GLY A 70 18.54 7.26 1.24
CA GLY A 70 19.49 7.11 2.32
C GLY A 70 20.93 7.26 1.84
N LEU A 71 21.90 7.12 2.75
CA LEU A 71 23.31 7.25 2.45
C LEU A 71 23.78 6.19 1.45
N ASP A 72 23.15 5.04 1.43
CA ASP A 72 23.47 3.94 0.51
C ASP A 72 22.73 4.06 -0.82
N GLY A 73 21.97 5.14 -1.03
CA GLY A 73 21.15 5.32 -2.24
C GLY A 73 19.83 4.59 -2.25
N ALA A 74 19.54 3.81 -1.21
CA ALA A 74 18.26 3.12 -1.11
C ALA A 74 17.13 4.11 -0.83
N PRO A 75 15.90 3.86 -1.33
CA PRO A 75 14.79 4.77 -1.07
C PRO A 75 14.42 4.75 0.42
N VAL A 76 14.14 5.94 0.95
CA VAL A 76 13.65 6.12 2.32
C VAL A 76 12.31 6.84 2.23
N VAL A 77 11.24 6.13 2.57
CA VAL A 77 9.89 6.65 2.49
C VAL A 77 9.25 6.58 3.87
N LYS A 78 8.77 7.71 4.35
CA LYS A 78 8.01 7.78 5.60
C LYS A 78 6.53 7.92 5.28
N VAL A 79 5.71 7.20 6.02
CA VAL A 79 4.25 7.23 5.86
C VAL A 79 3.59 7.52 7.19
N LYS A 80 2.40 8.11 7.13
CA LYS A 80 1.56 8.37 8.30
C LYS A 80 0.15 7.87 8.03
N PRO A 81 -0.59 7.46 9.07
CA PRO A 81 -1.95 7.00 8.87
C PRO A 81 -2.85 8.16 8.49
N LEU A 82 -3.77 7.91 7.57
CA LEU A 82 -4.74 8.92 7.15
C LEU A 82 -6.16 8.54 7.57
N ALA A 83 -6.59 7.33 7.24
CA ALA A 83 -7.92 6.84 7.60
C ALA A 83 -8.00 5.32 7.44
N ARG A 84 -8.77 4.66 8.29
CA ARG A 84 -9.15 3.27 8.02
C ARG A 84 -10.25 3.28 6.98
N LEU A 85 -10.32 2.20 6.19
CA LEU A 85 -11.48 2.01 5.32
C LEU A 85 -12.69 1.70 6.18
N ASP A 86 -13.89 2.11 5.72
CA ASP A 86 -15.13 1.82 6.44
C ASP A 86 -15.28 0.33 6.69
N ARG A 87 -14.93 -0.46 5.68
CA ARG A 87 -14.75 -1.91 5.82
C ARG A 87 -13.56 -2.33 4.97
N PRO A 88 -12.76 -3.28 5.43
CA PRO A 88 -11.64 -3.79 4.63
C PRO A 88 -12.12 -4.35 3.30
N VAL A 89 -11.27 -4.23 2.28
CA VAL A 89 -11.55 -4.77 0.94
C VAL A 89 -10.68 -6.01 0.75
N PRO A 90 -11.27 -7.22 0.79
CA PRO A 90 -10.49 -8.44 0.66
C PRO A 90 -10.06 -8.70 -0.78
N LEU A 91 -8.96 -9.42 -0.93
CA LEU A 91 -8.40 -9.78 -2.22
C LEU A 91 -9.42 -10.53 -3.09
N ASP A 92 -10.23 -11.41 -2.49
CA ASP A 92 -11.24 -12.17 -3.22
C ASP A 92 -12.27 -11.26 -3.89
N MET A 93 -12.63 -10.16 -3.24
CA MET A 93 -13.56 -9.18 -3.79
C MET A 93 -12.96 -8.46 -4.99
N ILE A 94 -11.66 -8.13 -4.90
CA ILE A 94 -10.92 -7.52 -6.00
C ILE A 94 -10.79 -8.50 -7.16
N ARG A 95 -10.45 -9.76 -6.85
CA ARG A 95 -10.27 -10.80 -7.87
C ARG A 95 -11.53 -11.09 -8.67
N SER A 96 -12.69 -10.89 -8.07
CA SER A 96 -13.96 -11.17 -8.73
C SER A 96 -14.40 -10.06 -9.72
N ASP A 97 -13.66 -8.98 -9.80
CA ASP A 97 -13.98 -7.84 -10.68
C ASP A 97 -12.97 -7.76 -11.82
N GLU A 98 -13.45 -7.87 -13.05
CA GLU A 98 -12.60 -7.91 -14.26
C GLU A 98 -11.71 -6.70 -14.42
N SER A 99 -12.13 -5.52 -13.93
CA SER A 99 -11.35 -4.30 -14.09
C SER A 99 -10.00 -4.34 -13.36
N PHE A 100 -9.81 -5.29 -12.43
CA PHE A 100 -8.56 -5.44 -11.69
C PHE A 100 -7.62 -6.50 -12.25
N LEU A 101 -8.02 -7.26 -13.26
CA LEU A 101 -7.26 -8.44 -13.71
C LEU A 101 -5.85 -8.14 -14.18
N SER A 102 -5.60 -6.96 -14.74
CA SER A 102 -4.26 -6.58 -15.20
C SER A 102 -3.42 -5.89 -14.13
N TRP A 103 -3.96 -5.66 -12.95
CA TRP A 103 -3.25 -4.96 -11.88
C TRP A 103 -2.22 -5.88 -11.21
N GLU A 104 -1.07 -5.30 -10.84
CA GLU A 104 0.05 -6.05 -10.27
C GLU A 104 -0.34 -6.83 -9.01
N LEU A 105 -1.30 -6.34 -8.22
CA LEU A 105 -1.76 -7.05 -7.04
C LEU A 105 -2.19 -8.49 -7.35
N LEU A 106 -2.84 -8.68 -8.50
CA LEU A 106 -3.31 -10.00 -8.92
C LEU A 106 -2.27 -10.76 -9.75
N ARG A 107 -1.39 -10.06 -10.44
CA ARG A 107 -0.42 -10.66 -11.36
C ARG A 107 0.89 -11.05 -10.69
N ILE A 108 1.31 -10.29 -9.69
CA ILE A 108 2.64 -10.47 -9.06
C ILE A 108 2.44 -10.59 -7.55
N SER A 109 2.17 -11.81 -7.09
CA SER A 109 1.79 -12.06 -5.69
C SER A 109 2.85 -11.65 -4.67
N ARG A 110 4.12 -11.64 -5.05
CA ARG A 110 5.23 -11.33 -4.13
C ARG A 110 5.65 -9.86 -4.16
N LEU A 111 5.01 -9.05 -5.00
CA LEU A 111 5.32 -7.64 -5.06
C LEU A 111 4.67 -6.92 -3.88
N SER A 112 5.48 -6.19 -3.09
CA SER A 112 5.01 -5.53 -1.87
C SER A 112 4.78 -4.03 -2.01
N VAL A 113 5.20 -3.43 -3.11
CA VAL A 113 4.99 -2.01 -3.42
C VAL A 113 4.59 -1.92 -4.88
N MET A 114 3.46 -1.31 -5.17
CA MET A 114 2.96 -1.20 -6.53
C MET A 114 2.15 0.06 -6.74
N PRO A 115 2.11 0.58 -7.96
CA PRO A 115 1.22 1.69 -8.27
C PRO A 115 -0.24 1.23 -8.31
N VAL A 116 -1.13 2.16 -8.04
CA VAL A 116 -2.57 1.96 -8.17
C VAL A 116 -3.10 2.97 -9.17
N PRO A 117 -3.60 2.55 -10.33
CA PRO A 117 -4.24 3.48 -11.25
C PRO A 117 -5.39 4.22 -10.56
N ALA A 118 -5.56 5.49 -10.89
CA ALA A 118 -6.55 6.35 -10.24
C ALA A 118 -7.96 5.77 -10.27
N GLU A 119 -8.34 5.15 -11.37
CA GLU A 119 -9.66 4.52 -11.51
C GLU A 119 -9.83 3.32 -10.58
N LEU A 120 -8.77 2.53 -10.38
CA LEU A 120 -8.81 1.41 -9.44
C LEU A 120 -8.82 1.90 -7.99
N TRP A 121 -8.10 2.97 -7.71
CA TRP A 121 -8.14 3.61 -6.39
C TRP A 121 -9.56 4.03 -6.03
N ALA A 122 -10.23 4.75 -6.93
CA ALA A 122 -11.61 5.20 -6.73
C ALA A 122 -12.57 4.02 -6.55
N LYS A 123 -12.37 2.97 -7.33
CA LYS A 123 -13.20 1.77 -7.28
C LYS A 123 -13.07 1.04 -5.94
N ILE A 124 -11.85 0.93 -5.44
CA ILE A 124 -11.60 0.30 -4.13
C ILE A 124 -12.26 1.12 -3.01
N LEU A 125 -12.14 2.44 -3.05
CA LEU A 125 -12.81 3.29 -2.07
C LEU A 125 -14.33 3.07 -2.08
N LYS A 126 -14.92 2.94 -3.26
CA LYS A 126 -16.33 2.68 -3.40
C LYS A 126 -16.72 1.30 -2.81
N MET A 127 -15.89 0.28 -3.06
CA MET A 127 -16.09 -1.06 -2.51
C MET A 127 -16.00 -1.07 -0.98
N SER A 128 -15.23 -0.16 -0.38
CA SER A 128 -15.03 -0.09 1.06
C SER A 128 -16.17 0.58 1.80
N LYS A 129 -17.07 1.24 1.12
CA LYS A 129 -18.18 1.98 1.75
C LYS A 129 -19.30 1.04 2.20
N ARG A 130 -19.87 1.37 3.34
CA ARG A 130 -21.02 0.66 3.87
C ARG A 130 -22.33 1.20 3.32
#